data_043cce7929b57a951b69846375d09e18
#
_entry.id   043cce7929b57a951b69846375d09e18
#
_cell.length_a   1.000
_cell.length_b   1.000
_cell.length_c   1.000
_cell.angle_alpha   90.00
_cell.angle_beta   90.00
_cell.angle_gamma   90.00
#
_symmetry.space_group_name_H-M   'P 1'
#
loop_
_entity.id
_entity.type
_entity.pdbx_description
1 polymer ?
#
loop_
_entity_poly.entity_id
_entity_poly.type
_entity_poly.pdbx_seq_one_letter_code
_entity_poly.pdbx_strand_id
1 'polypeptide(L)'
;MATKKATTPATNVNILKAAVNEYSLENRLSTPTEENLAAVFDDMMNIDKARNALVPSLMQRIGMQTVDSDSWDNPFNVVKKDPMYYGSIDEETYVNFAKSKGFDPREDYAEAFKQYQSYIMTMFHRVNFAEQYPATISYDNMRDAFTSEYGVRDLMRAKAISCVSGFNWDEYNAINSIIGTGYDKQILPATTVEAPVDEATSKKMISLVKAYVKKFRYPKPEHNIAGATSHSRPKQLLWLTTPENDSNFEVFVEGYAFNENKVDLQVSKIVVDEFPNPAIQGVLVDIRFFRIREQFRRFSYQELATSLNWNMFYTVKEMISASPFYPIMVFTTDQVATSSLTITASTVEYTAGTEMPITASVTGGTGSYRMDLIDYTITSGATSRDTYILPGTNMLVLGSDETGTINIDVTYRLDTSVKKAITATKKADV
;
A
#
# COMPACT_ATOMS: atom_id res chain seq x y z
N MET A 1 30.06 -5.54 -16.13
CA MET A 1 29.58 -4.23 -16.65
C MET A 1 29.44 -4.35 -18.15
N ALA A 2 28.23 -4.52 -18.67
CA ALA A 2 27.99 -4.52 -20.11
C ALA A 2 27.90 -3.06 -20.54
N THR A 3 28.84 -2.63 -21.38
CA THR A 3 28.83 -1.31 -22.03
C THR A 3 27.57 -1.18 -22.86
N LYS A 4 26.62 -0.32 -22.42
CA LYS A 4 25.50 0.11 -23.24
C LYS A 4 26.10 0.76 -24.49
N LYS A 5 25.94 0.09 -25.66
CA LYS A 5 26.23 0.68 -26.95
C LYS A 5 25.38 1.93 -27.09
N ALA A 6 26.01 3.10 -27.24
CA ALA A 6 25.31 4.33 -27.58
C ALA A 6 24.56 4.09 -28.90
N THR A 7 23.24 3.97 -28.83
CA THR A 7 22.40 3.90 -30.01
C THR A 7 22.34 5.29 -30.61
N THR A 8 22.75 5.41 -31.87
CA THR A 8 22.58 6.62 -32.68
C THR A 8 21.12 7.07 -32.60
N PRO A 9 20.80 8.35 -32.39
CA PRO A 9 19.42 8.83 -32.36
C PRO A 9 18.68 8.38 -33.62
N ALA A 10 17.49 7.81 -33.44
CA ALA A 10 16.68 7.37 -34.57
C ALA A 10 16.16 8.61 -35.32
N THR A 11 16.76 8.93 -36.44
CA THR A 11 16.27 9.96 -37.36
C THR A 11 15.11 9.40 -38.18
N ASN A 12 14.19 10.24 -38.66
CA ASN A 12 13.09 9.83 -39.54
C ASN A 12 13.57 9.07 -40.77
N VAL A 13 14.71 9.47 -41.33
CA VAL A 13 15.39 8.77 -42.46
C VAL A 13 15.73 7.33 -42.09
N ASN A 14 16.33 7.12 -40.92
CA ASN A 14 16.72 5.78 -40.46
C ASN A 14 15.52 4.92 -40.14
N ILE A 15 14.46 5.53 -39.61
CA ILE A 15 13.19 4.84 -39.31
C ILE A 15 12.55 4.34 -40.61
N LEU A 16 12.39 5.19 -41.62
CA LEU A 16 11.81 4.80 -42.91
C LEU A 16 12.69 3.81 -43.67
N LYS A 17 14.02 3.98 -43.66
CA LYS A 17 14.95 3.01 -44.26
C LYS A 17 14.79 1.64 -43.63
N ALA A 18 14.71 1.55 -42.30
CA ALA A 18 14.50 0.31 -41.60
C ALA A 18 13.16 -0.35 -41.98
N ALA A 19 12.08 0.46 -42.08
CA ALA A 19 10.78 -0.02 -42.50
C ALA A 19 10.75 -0.51 -43.95
N VAL A 20 11.36 0.24 -44.88
CA VAL A 20 11.48 -0.15 -46.30
C VAL A 20 12.21 -1.49 -46.45
N ASN A 21 13.31 -1.66 -45.72
CA ASN A 21 14.09 -2.89 -45.73
C ASN A 21 13.35 -4.05 -45.07
N GLU A 22 12.71 -3.84 -43.93
CA GLU A 22 11.97 -4.86 -43.19
C GLU A 22 10.81 -5.47 -44.00
N TYR A 23 10.16 -4.64 -44.84
CA TYR A 23 9.04 -5.08 -45.65
C TYR A 23 9.41 -5.41 -47.10
N SER A 24 10.70 -5.44 -47.44
CA SER A 24 11.20 -5.72 -48.79
C SER A 24 10.57 -4.81 -49.85
N LEU A 25 10.42 -3.55 -49.54
CA LEU A 25 9.80 -2.54 -50.40
C LEU A 25 10.81 -1.76 -51.22
N GLU A 26 12.11 -2.10 -51.18
CA GLU A 26 13.23 -1.44 -51.82
C GLU A 26 13.05 -1.24 -53.36
N ASN A 27 12.31 -2.15 -53.99
CA ASN A 27 12.03 -2.08 -55.43
C ASN A 27 10.75 -1.31 -55.78
N ARG A 28 10.00 -0.85 -54.78
CA ARG A 28 8.68 -0.21 -54.97
C ARG A 28 8.67 1.24 -54.51
N LEU A 29 9.57 1.62 -53.60
CA LEU A 29 9.63 2.91 -52.99
C LEU A 29 10.98 3.55 -53.28
N SER A 30 11.01 4.88 -53.43
CA SER A 30 12.26 5.66 -53.51
C SER A 30 13.03 5.56 -52.19
N THR A 31 14.35 5.54 -52.27
CA THR A 31 15.20 5.53 -51.06
C THR A 31 14.90 6.78 -50.20
N PRO A 32 14.58 6.61 -48.92
CA PRO A 32 14.29 7.71 -48.00
C PRO A 32 15.51 8.65 -47.85
N THR A 33 15.30 9.93 -48.09
CA THR A 33 16.26 11.05 -47.90
C THR A 33 15.55 12.14 -47.09
N GLU A 34 16.31 13.08 -46.54
CA GLU A 34 15.74 14.20 -45.77
C GLU A 34 14.72 15.04 -46.57
N GLU A 35 14.89 15.08 -47.91
CA GLU A 35 14.07 15.89 -48.80
C GLU A 35 12.77 15.22 -49.23
N ASN A 36 12.72 13.87 -49.23
CA ASN A 36 11.57 13.12 -49.74
C ASN A 36 10.81 12.33 -48.68
N LEU A 37 11.06 12.51 -47.41
CA LEU A 37 10.48 11.75 -46.29
C LEU A 37 8.95 11.69 -46.33
N ALA A 38 8.29 12.85 -46.52
CA ALA A 38 6.82 12.90 -46.56
C ALA A 38 6.25 12.15 -47.76
N ALA A 39 6.89 12.24 -48.93
CA ALA A 39 6.46 11.54 -50.13
C ALA A 39 6.62 10.01 -50.00
N VAL A 40 7.74 9.54 -49.45
CA VAL A 40 7.97 8.12 -49.19
C VAL A 40 7.00 7.58 -48.13
N PHE A 41 6.65 8.38 -47.12
CA PHE A 41 5.66 8.02 -46.14
C PHE A 41 4.27 7.90 -46.78
N ASP A 42 3.83 8.85 -47.58
CA ASP A 42 2.55 8.83 -48.30
C ASP A 42 2.48 7.59 -49.21
N ASP A 43 3.58 7.28 -49.94
CA ASP A 43 3.65 6.10 -50.80
C ASP A 43 3.59 4.79 -50.00
N MET A 44 4.22 4.74 -48.83
CA MET A 44 4.12 3.58 -47.90
C MET A 44 2.70 3.41 -47.37
N MET A 45 1.98 4.49 -47.08
CA MET A 45 0.61 4.46 -46.59
C MET A 45 -0.38 3.91 -47.62
N ASN A 46 -0.07 4.00 -48.91
CA ASN A 46 -0.83 3.41 -49.99
C ASN A 46 -0.66 1.86 -50.12
N ILE A 47 0.28 1.29 -49.37
CA ILE A 47 0.54 -0.17 -49.37
C ILE A 47 -0.01 -0.75 -48.06
N ASP A 48 -1.14 -1.45 -48.11
CA ASP A 48 -1.84 -1.98 -46.92
C ASP A 48 -0.92 -2.75 -45.98
N LYS A 49 -0.04 -3.59 -46.51
CA LYS A 49 0.88 -4.39 -45.68
C LYS A 49 1.93 -3.54 -44.96
N ALA A 50 2.42 -2.47 -45.59
CA ALA A 50 3.38 -1.56 -45.01
C ALA A 50 2.71 -0.66 -43.96
N ARG A 51 1.52 -0.14 -44.27
CA ARG A 51 0.73 0.70 -43.37
C ARG A 51 0.44 -0.01 -42.05
N ASN A 52 -0.07 -1.26 -42.11
CA ASN A 52 -0.47 -2.03 -40.93
C ASN A 52 0.70 -2.48 -40.05
N ALA A 53 1.91 -2.38 -40.53
CA ALA A 53 3.09 -2.84 -39.83
C ALA A 53 4.04 -1.71 -39.40
N LEU A 54 4.06 -0.59 -40.15
CA LEU A 54 4.96 0.56 -39.88
C LEU A 54 4.67 1.22 -38.55
N VAL A 55 3.45 1.67 -38.32
CA VAL A 55 3.06 2.42 -37.13
C VAL A 55 3.19 1.58 -35.85
N PRO A 56 2.77 0.31 -35.84
CA PRO A 56 3.02 -0.60 -34.74
C PRO A 56 4.49 -0.77 -34.37
N SER A 57 5.32 -1.02 -35.37
CA SER A 57 6.78 -1.18 -35.18
C SER A 57 7.42 0.09 -34.61
N LEU A 58 7.02 1.27 -35.08
CA LEU A 58 7.46 2.56 -34.57
C LEU A 58 7.06 2.78 -33.13
N MET A 59 5.80 2.57 -32.80
CA MET A 59 5.28 2.74 -31.45
C MET A 59 5.97 1.80 -30.46
N GLN A 60 6.23 0.57 -30.84
CA GLN A 60 6.89 -0.38 -29.97
C GLN A 60 8.37 -0.04 -29.72
N ARG A 61 9.08 0.44 -30.76
CA ARG A 61 10.50 0.81 -30.63
C ARG A 61 10.72 2.12 -29.87
N ILE A 62 9.84 3.11 -30.08
CA ILE A 62 9.99 4.44 -29.48
C ILE A 62 9.35 4.50 -28.10
N GLY A 63 8.19 3.91 -27.92
CA GLY A 63 7.45 3.94 -26.65
C GLY A 63 8.20 3.27 -25.50
N MET A 64 8.84 2.13 -25.73
CA MET A 64 9.54 1.41 -24.65
C MET A 64 10.89 2.04 -24.25
N GLN A 65 11.55 2.79 -25.13
CA GLN A 65 12.86 3.40 -24.81
C GLN A 65 12.78 4.75 -24.11
N THR A 66 11.62 5.40 -24.13
CA THR A 66 11.51 6.84 -23.81
C THR A 66 10.71 7.11 -22.52
N VAL A 67 10.00 6.11 -22.05
CA VAL A 67 9.02 6.25 -20.95
C VAL A 67 9.66 6.57 -19.60
N ASP A 68 10.91 6.14 -19.39
CA ASP A 68 11.54 6.24 -18.06
C ASP A 68 12.20 7.58 -17.71
N SER A 69 12.35 8.53 -18.68
CA SER A 69 13.16 9.73 -18.41
C SER A 69 12.42 11.04 -18.26
N ASP A 70 11.20 11.18 -18.82
CA ASP A 70 10.51 12.48 -18.91
C ASP A 70 9.02 12.42 -18.45
N SER A 71 8.52 11.28 -18.00
CA SER A 71 7.17 11.18 -17.40
C SER A 71 7.21 11.76 -15.99
N TRP A 72 6.07 12.30 -15.51
CA TRP A 72 5.93 12.66 -14.11
C TRP A 72 6.17 11.42 -13.23
N ASP A 73 7.05 11.56 -12.26
CA ASP A 73 7.46 10.45 -11.39
C ASP A 73 6.61 10.43 -10.11
N ASN A 74 6.03 9.27 -9.81
CA ASN A 74 5.19 9.07 -8.65
C ASN A 74 6.07 8.95 -7.38
N PRO A 75 5.92 9.84 -6.38
CA PRO A 75 6.69 9.76 -5.14
C PRO A 75 6.55 8.44 -4.39
N PHE A 76 5.45 7.72 -4.61
CA PHE A 76 5.20 6.40 -4.00
C PHE A 76 5.91 5.24 -4.72
N ASN A 77 6.73 5.49 -5.74
CA ASN A 77 7.51 4.43 -6.39
C ASN A 77 8.41 3.65 -5.42
N VAL A 78 8.85 4.28 -4.32
CA VAL A 78 9.67 3.65 -3.28
C VAL A 78 8.93 2.55 -2.49
N VAL A 79 7.60 2.54 -2.50
CA VAL A 79 6.79 1.53 -1.79
C VAL A 79 6.34 0.38 -2.67
N LYS A 80 6.60 0.45 -3.99
CA LYS A 80 6.28 -0.63 -4.94
C LYS A 80 7.12 -1.86 -4.64
N LYS A 81 6.48 -3.02 -4.78
CA LYS A 81 7.11 -4.33 -4.61
C LYS A 81 7.29 -5.02 -5.96
N ASP A 82 8.04 -6.12 -5.95
CA ASP A 82 8.26 -6.91 -7.15
C ASP A 82 6.95 -7.27 -7.85
N PRO A 83 6.93 -7.28 -9.20
CA PRO A 83 5.76 -7.65 -9.99
C PRO A 83 5.19 -9.02 -9.61
N MET A 84 3.89 -9.19 -9.79
CA MET A 84 3.21 -10.45 -9.51
C MET A 84 2.84 -11.18 -10.81
N TYR A 85 2.70 -12.52 -10.73
CA TYR A 85 2.27 -13.30 -11.88
C TYR A 85 0.81 -13.04 -12.22
N TYR A 86 0.48 -13.15 -13.51
CA TYR A 86 -0.89 -12.97 -13.98
C TYR A 86 -1.84 -14.01 -13.34
N GLY A 87 -2.96 -13.51 -12.80
CA GLY A 87 -3.96 -14.35 -12.12
C GLY A 87 -3.60 -14.77 -10.70
N SER A 88 -2.42 -14.41 -10.16
CA SER A 88 -2.06 -14.71 -8.78
C SER A 88 -2.79 -13.82 -7.77
N ILE A 89 -2.95 -14.34 -6.56
CA ILE A 89 -3.44 -13.63 -5.38
C ILE A 89 -2.25 -13.49 -4.43
N ASP A 90 -2.03 -12.32 -3.87
CA ASP A 90 -0.98 -12.11 -2.86
C ASP A 90 -1.56 -12.46 -1.48
N GLU A 91 -1.05 -13.52 -0.89
CA GLU A 91 -1.41 -13.95 0.47
C GLU A 91 -0.41 -13.38 1.46
N GLU A 92 -0.91 -12.65 2.43
CA GLU A 92 -0.11 -12.12 3.52
C GLU A 92 -0.50 -12.81 4.82
N THR A 93 0.46 -13.50 5.44
CA THR A 93 0.27 -14.20 6.69
C THR A 93 1.12 -13.55 7.77
N TYR A 94 0.51 -13.24 8.91
CA TYR A 94 1.19 -12.72 10.09
C TYR A 94 0.98 -13.66 11.28
N VAL A 95 2.08 -14.03 11.94
CA VAL A 95 2.06 -14.88 13.14
C VAL A 95 2.39 -14.02 14.35
N ASN A 96 1.47 -13.92 15.30
CA ASN A 96 1.68 -13.21 16.56
C ASN A 96 2.73 -13.91 17.44
N PHE A 97 3.32 -13.16 18.35
CA PHE A 97 4.29 -13.71 19.29
C PHE A 97 3.69 -14.84 20.13
N ALA A 98 4.46 -15.90 20.31
CA ALA A 98 4.10 -16.97 21.23
C ALA A 98 3.99 -16.44 22.66
N LYS A 99 2.99 -16.89 23.40
CA LYS A 99 2.85 -16.56 24.83
C LYS A 99 3.83 -17.43 25.63
N SER A 100 4.49 -16.83 26.60
CA SER A 100 5.35 -17.57 27.52
C SER A 100 4.49 -18.44 28.46
N LYS A 101 4.98 -19.63 28.75
CA LYS A 101 4.47 -20.52 29.79
C LYS A 101 5.52 -20.58 30.91
N GLY A 102 5.07 -20.69 32.15
CA GLY A 102 5.99 -20.97 33.28
C GLY A 102 6.73 -22.28 33.04
N PHE A 103 8.02 -22.31 33.30
CA PHE A 103 8.82 -23.54 33.24
C PHE A 103 8.72 -24.27 34.60
N ASP A 104 8.12 -25.47 34.62
CA ASP A 104 8.15 -26.37 35.75
C ASP A 104 8.85 -27.68 35.33
N PRO A 105 10.03 -28.00 35.89
CA PRO A 105 10.76 -29.23 35.54
C PRO A 105 10.04 -30.51 36.04
N ARG A 106 8.97 -30.38 36.81
CA ARG A 106 8.18 -31.50 37.32
C ARG A 106 6.89 -31.75 36.52
N GLU A 107 6.71 -31.05 35.39
CA GLU A 107 5.53 -31.21 34.55
C GLU A 107 5.40 -32.67 34.07
N ASP A 108 4.19 -33.21 34.21
CA ASP A 108 3.84 -34.58 33.87
C ASP A 108 3.83 -34.79 32.33
N TYR A 109 3.91 -36.08 31.93
CA TYR A 109 3.88 -36.53 30.53
C TYR A 109 2.69 -35.99 29.72
N ALA A 110 1.56 -35.73 30.39
CA ALA A 110 0.36 -35.18 29.75
C ALA A 110 0.57 -33.82 29.10
N GLU A 111 1.43 -32.97 29.65
CA GLU A 111 1.74 -31.66 29.05
C GLU A 111 2.71 -31.72 27.87
N ALA A 112 3.53 -32.78 27.77
CA ALA A 112 4.42 -33.01 26.65
C ALA A 112 3.68 -33.20 25.31
N PHE A 113 2.41 -33.59 25.35
CA PHE A 113 1.54 -33.81 24.19
C PHE A 113 0.58 -32.64 23.93
N LYS A 114 0.59 -31.59 24.76
CA LYS A 114 -0.28 -30.42 24.59
C LYS A 114 0.16 -29.59 23.38
N GLN A 115 -0.79 -29.36 22.48
CA GLN A 115 -0.54 -28.53 21.30
C GLN A 115 -0.75 -27.05 21.63
N TYR A 116 0.25 -26.24 21.39
CA TYR A 116 0.19 -24.78 21.54
C TYR A 116 0.06 -24.16 20.16
N GLN A 117 -1.13 -23.69 19.82
CA GLN A 117 -1.36 -23.04 18.52
C GLN A 117 -0.95 -21.58 18.58
N SER A 118 -0.15 -21.15 17.60
CA SER A 118 0.14 -19.74 17.38
C SER A 118 -1.05 -19.05 16.72
N TYR A 119 -1.35 -17.83 17.16
CA TYR A 119 -2.40 -17.04 16.51
C TYR A 119 -1.90 -16.50 15.17
N ILE A 120 -2.48 -17.04 14.09
CA ILE A 120 -2.13 -16.70 12.71
C ILE A 120 -3.25 -15.85 12.12
N MET A 121 -2.89 -14.74 11.51
CA MET A 121 -3.79 -13.86 10.77
C MET A 121 -3.38 -13.87 9.30
N THR A 122 -4.36 -14.03 8.41
CA THR A 122 -4.11 -14.03 6.95
C THR A 122 -4.98 -12.99 6.26
N MET A 123 -4.40 -12.30 5.29
CA MET A 123 -5.08 -11.35 4.42
C MET A 123 -4.77 -11.70 2.96
N PHE A 124 -5.78 -11.61 2.10
CA PHE A 124 -5.65 -11.84 0.66
C PHE A 124 -5.79 -10.52 -0.09
N HIS A 125 -4.80 -10.23 -0.92
CA HIS A 125 -4.78 -9.04 -1.77
C HIS A 125 -4.97 -9.43 -3.23
N ARG A 126 -5.84 -8.71 -3.93
CA ARG A 126 -6.17 -8.97 -5.34
C ARG A 126 -5.94 -7.72 -6.16
N VAL A 127 -5.75 -7.92 -7.46
CA VAL A 127 -5.72 -6.83 -8.44
C VAL A 127 -7.06 -6.09 -8.40
N ASN A 128 -6.99 -4.79 -8.16
CA ASN A 128 -8.14 -3.90 -8.02
C ASN A 128 -8.01 -2.62 -8.86
N PHE A 129 -6.85 -2.38 -9.44
CA PHE A 129 -6.60 -1.27 -10.33
C PHE A 129 -6.35 -1.83 -11.74
N ALA A 130 -7.25 -1.55 -12.69
CA ALA A 130 -7.16 -2.04 -14.07
C ALA A 130 -7.66 -0.94 -15.00
N GLU A 131 -6.72 -0.15 -15.51
CA GLU A 131 -7.03 1.06 -16.27
C GLU A 131 -6.34 1.06 -17.64
N GLN A 132 -6.89 1.83 -18.56
CA GLN A 132 -6.38 1.98 -19.90
C GLN A 132 -6.33 3.46 -20.29
N TYR A 133 -5.17 3.92 -20.70
CA TYR A 133 -4.91 5.32 -21.08
C TYR A 133 -4.80 5.41 -22.60
N PRO A 134 -5.83 5.95 -23.28
CA PRO A 134 -5.84 6.08 -24.73
C PRO A 134 -5.17 7.37 -25.19
N ALA A 135 -4.45 7.32 -26.31
CA ALA A 135 -3.98 8.48 -27.03
C ALA A 135 -4.15 8.27 -28.53
N THR A 136 -4.77 9.23 -29.22
CA THR A 136 -4.98 9.16 -30.66
C THR A 136 -3.90 9.95 -31.38
N ILE A 137 -3.40 9.40 -32.48
CA ILE A 137 -2.47 10.02 -33.40
C ILE A 137 -3.19 10.10 -34.75
N SER A 138 -3.42 11.32 -35.22
CA SER A 138 -4.05 11.53 -36.53
C SER A 138 -3.05 11.32 -37.66
N TYR A 139 -3.59 10.98 -38.85
CA TYR A 139 -2.81 10.85 -40.07
C TYR A 139 -2.04 12.15 -40.38
N ASP A 140 -2.69 13.29 -40.28
CA ASP A 140 -2.10 14.60 -40.55
C ASP A 140 -0.94 14.91 -39.59
N ASN A 141 -1.13 14.67 -38.29
CA ASN A 141 -0.05 14.84 -37.31
C ASN A 141 1.16 13.94 -37.59
N MET A 142 0.91 12.70 -38.03
CA MET A 142 1.98 11.77 -38.39
C MET A 142 2.72 12.26 -39.64
N ARG A 143 1.98 12.70 -40.66
CA ARG A 143 2.56 13.26 -41.91
C ARG A 143 3.38 14.51 -41.63
N ASP A 144 2.87 15.44 -40.87
CA ASP A 144 3.56 16.65 -40.47
C ASP A 144 4.83 16.35 -39.67
N ALA A 145 4.80 15.33 -38.82
CA ALA A 145 5.97 14.90 -38.07
C ALA A 145 7.11 14.36 -38.97
N PHE A 146 6.79 13.86 -40.18
CA PHE A 146 7.82 13.44 -41.14
C PHE A 146 8.50 14.63 -41.87
N THR A 147 8.01 15.85 -41.70
CA THR A 147 8.67 17.05 -42.29
C THR A 147 9.91 17.47 -41.50
N SER A 148 10.06 17.03 -40.26
CA SER A 148 11.23 17.33 -39.42
C SER A 148 12.07 16.08 -39.16
N GLU A 149 13.36 16.24 -38.92
CA GLU A 149 14.33 15.12 -38.78
C GLU A 149 13.95 14.15 -37.63
N TYR A 150 13.42 14.67 -36.53
CA TYR A 150 13.09 13.90 -35.33
C TYR A 150 11.59 13.91 -34.98
N GLY A 151 10.76 14.54 -35.82
CA GLY A 151 9.36 14.83 -35.48
C GLY A 151 8.51 13.61 -35.11
N VAL A 152 8.65 12.47 -35.82
CA VAL A 152 7.90 11.26 -35.53
C VAL A 152 8.28 10.70 -34.18
N ARG A 153 9.57 10.67 -33.87
CA ARG A 153 10.07 10.22 -32.57
C ARG A 153 9.52 11.09 -31.45
N ASP A 154 9.56 12.41 -31.62
CA ASP A 154 9.13 13.35 -30.59
C ASP A 154 7.61 13.33 -30.40
N LEU A 155 6.83 13.16 -31.48
CA LEU A 155 5.38 12.97 -31.41
C LEU A 155 5.02 11.68 -30.63
N MET A 156 5.64 10.56 -30.98
CA MET A 156 5.39 9.29 -30.30
C MET A 156 5.80 9.35 -28.82
N ARG A 157 6.94 9.99 -28.55
CA ARG A 157 7.42 10.24 -27.20
C ARG A 157 6.42 11.05 -26.40
N ALA A 158 5.97 12.18 -26.91
CA ALA A 158 5.00 13.05 -26.23
C ALA A 158 3.70 12.29 -25.89
N LYS A 159 3.19 11.46 -26.82
CA LYS A 159 1.99 10.65 -26.59
C LYS A 159 2.21 9.56 -25.57
N ALA A 160 3.35 8.87 -25.61
CA ALA A 160 3.70 7.84 -24.61
C ALA A 160 3.86 8.44 -23.21
N ILE A 161 4.57 9.58 -23.09
CA ILE A 161 4.73 10.32 -21.83
C ILE A 161 3.38 10.74 -21.27
N SER A 162 2.47 11.25 -22.11
CA SER A 162 1.13 11.64 -21.69
C SER A 162 0.36 10.46 -21.07
N CYS A 163 0.39 9.27 -21.69
CA CYS A 163 -0.27 8.08 -21.17
C CYS A 163 0.34 7.61 -19.85
N VAL A 164 1.67 7.58 -19.75
CA VAL A 164 2.38 7.12 -18.54
C VAL A 164 2.24 8.11 -17.40
N SER A 165 2.32 9.42 -17.67
CA SER A 165 2.09 10.44 -16.65
C SER A 165 0.66 10.42 -16.13
N GLY A 166 -0.33 10.17 -17.00
CA GLY A 166 -1.72 9.97 -16.59
C GLY A 166 -1.86 8.76 -15.66
N PHE A 167 -1.23 7.63 -16.00
CA PHE A 167 -1.19 6.47 -15.14
C PHE A 167 -0.52 6.76 -13.78
N ASN A 168 0.67 7.37 -13.77
CA ASN A 168 1.39 7.68 -12.54
C ASN A 168 0.59 8.60 -11.61
N TRP A 169 -0.16 9.54 -12.19
CA TRP A 169 -1.05 10.44 -11.44
C TRP A 169 -2.23 9.70 -10.82
N ASP A 170 -2.91 8.85 -11.58
CA ASP A 170 -4.05 8.07 -11.07
C ASP A 170 -3.60 7.04 -10.01
N GLU A 171 -2.45 6.41 -10.21
CA GLU A 171 -1.84 5.53 -9.21
C GLU A 171 -1.52 6.28 -7.91
N TYR A 172 -0.92 7.48 -8.00
CA TYR A 172 -0.65 8.34 -6.86
C TYR A 172 -1.95 8.65 -6.10
N ASN A 173 -3.00 9.05 -6.80
CA ASN A 173 -4.30 9.34 -6.19
C ASN A 173 -4.93 8.09 -5.55
N ALA A 174 -4.82 6.94 -6.20
CA ALA A 174 -5.31 5.66 -5.67
C ALA A 174 -4.59 5.27 -4.37
N ILE A 175 -3.26 5.43 -4.31
CA ILE A 175 -2.47 5.16 -3.09
C ILE A 175 -2.84 6.14 -1.98
N ASN A 176 -2.93 7.42 -2.29
CA ASN A 176 -3.29 8.45 -1.32
C ASN A 176 -4.72 8.26 -0.78
N SER A 177 -5.65 7.79 -1.64
CA SER A 177 -7.03 7.49 -1.25
C SER A 177 -7.15 6.36 -0.22
N ILE A 178 -6.18 5.44 -0.15
CA ILE A 178 -6.14 4.40 0.90
C ILE A 178 -6.08 5.06 2.29
N ILE A 179 -5.23 6.08 2.43
CA ILE A 179 -5.06 6.80 3.69
C ILE A 179 -6.35 7.57 4.02
N GLY A 180 -6.88 8.35 3.06
CA GLY A 180 -8.10 9.12 3.26
C GLY A 180 -9.31 8.25 3.61
N THR A 181 -9.56 7.21 2.80
CA THR A 181 -10.68 6.29 3.03
C THR A 181 -10.52 5.52 4.35
N GLY A 182 -9.30 5.10 4.69
CA GLY A 182 -9.02 4.41 5.95
C GLY A 182 -9.23 5.31 7.15
N TYR A 183 -8.89 6.59 7.04
CA TYR A 183 -9.13 7.61 8.08
C TYR A 183 -10.62 7.93 8.22
N ASP A 184 -11.33 8.22 7.13
CA ASP A 184 -12.75 8.56 7.14
C ASP A 184 -13.64 7.43 7.69
N LYS A 185 -13.25 6.19 7.44
CA LYS A 185 -13.88 4.99 8.02
C LYS A 185 -13.42 4.69 9.43
N GLN A 186 -12.55 5.49 10.01
CA GLN A 186 -11.99 5.30 11.36
C GLN A 186 -11.31 3.93 11.57
N ILE A 187 -10.71 3.39 10.50
CA ILE A 187 -9.98 2.12 10.54
C ILE A 187 -8.52 2.35 10.96
N LEU A 188 -7.95 3.51 10.55
CA LEU A 188 -6.56 3.84 10.83
C LEU A 188 -6.41 4.43 12.23
N PRO A 189 -5.41 3.99 13.01
CA PRO A 189 -5.04 4.65 14.26
C PRO A 189 -4.70 6.12 14.02
N ALA A 190 -5.27 7.02 14.81
CA ALA A 190 -5.06 8.45 14.66
C ALA A 190 -4.75 9.11 16.01
N THR A 191 -4.09 10.25 15.98
CA THR A 191 -3.80 11.08 17.15
C THR A 191 -4.03 12.54 16.83
N THR A 192 -4.68 13.28 17.76
CA THR A 192 -4.97 14.71 17.60
C THR A 192 -3.70 15.52 17.73
N VAL A 193 -3.51 16.47 16.82
CA VAL A 193 -2.42 17.43 16.82
C VAL A 193 -2.97 18.82 16.47
N GLU A 194 -2.27 19.85 16.90
CA GLU A 194 -2.51 21.21 16.41
C GLU A 194 -1.85 21.37 15.03
N ALA A 195 -2.49 22.10 14.10
CA ALA A 195 -1.91 22.39 12.80
C ALA A 195 -0.54 23.09 12.97
N PRO A 196 0.51 22.69 12.25
CA PRO A 196 1.86 23.24 12.42
C PRO A 196 2.02 24.57 11.67
N VAL A 197 1.37 25.64 12.18
CA VAL A 197 1.37 26.98 11.57
C VAL A 197 2.42 27.91 12.16
N ASP A 198 2.99 27.59 13.31
CA ASP A 198 3.99 28.36 14.00
C ASP A 198 5.12 27.49 14.58
N GLU A 199 6.14 28.12 15.17
CA GLU A 199 7.29 27.42 15.76
C GLU A 199 6.88 26.44 16.89
N ALA A 200 5.94 26.85 17.74
CA ALA A 200 5.55 26.07 18.91
C ALA A 200 4.77 24.81 18.50
N THR A 201 3.81 24.95 17.59
CA THR A 201 3.00 23.84 17.08
C THR A 201 3.82 22.89 16.20
N SER A 202 4.72 23.43 15.36
CA SER A 202 5.64 22.62 14.55
C SER A 202 6.59 21.80 15.42
N LYS A 203 7.18 22.37 16.47
CA LYS A 203 8.03 21.66 17.42
C LYS A 203 7.28 20.56 18.19
N LYS A 204 6.03 20.84 18.63
CA LYS A 204 5.18 19.85 19.29
C LYS A 204 4.89 18.67 18.37
N MET A 205 4.51 18.93 17.13
CA MET A 205 4.20 17.88 16.15
C MET A 205 5.43 17.01 15.85
N ILE A 206 6.59 17.59 15.55
CA ILE A 206 7.82 16.85 15.32
C ILE A 206 8.24 16.02 16.53
N SER A 207 8.11 16.58 17.75
CA SER A 207 8.37 15.85 19.00
C SER A 207 7.48 14.62 19.13
N LEU A 208 6.18 14.75 18.78
CA LEU A 208 5.22 13.65 18.81
C LEU A 208 5.54 12.60 17.74
N VAL A 209 5.86 13.00 16.51
CA VAL A 209 6.29 12.08 15.44
C VAL A 209 7.53 11.29 15.89
N LYS A 210 8.54 11.96 16.46
CA LYS A 210 9.74 11.27 17.02
C LYS A 210 9.40 10.28 18.13
N ALA A 211 8.42 10.61 18.97
CA ALA A 211 7.94 9.71 20.00
C ALA A 211 7.32 8.44 19.38
N TYR A 212 6.51 8.56 18.32
CA TYR A 212 5.92 7.42 17.62
C TYR A 212 6.97 6.60 16.85
N VAL A 213 7.96 7.23 16.22
CA VAL A 213 9.10 6.50 15.62
C VAL A 213 9.80 5.59 16.65
N LYS A 214 9.93 6.04 17.90
CA LYS A 214 10.48 5.23 18.98
C LYS A 214 9.50 4.17 19.49
N LYS A 215 8.20 4.50 19.60
CA LYS A 215 7.15 3.57 20.04
C LYS A 215 6.97 2.40 19.05
N PHE A 216 7.06 2.64 17.76
CA PHE A 216 6.91 1.60 16.73
C PHE A 216 8.03 0.54 16.74
N ARG A 217 9.11 0.77 17.48
CA ARG A 217 10.13 -0.27 17.71
C ARG A 217 9.65 -1.40 18.59
N TYR A 218 8.62 -1.15 19.39
CA TYR A 218 8.07 -2.12 20.33
C TYR A 218 6.85 -2.80 19.75
N PRO A 219 6.72 -4.13 19.91
CA PRO A 219 5.58 -4.87 19.38
C PRO A 219 4.32 -4.54 20.18
N LYS A 220 3.49 -3.68 19.62
CA LYS A 220 2.23 -3.25 20.23
C LYS A 220 1.08 -3.40 19.25
N PRO A 221 -0.06 -3.95 19.68
CA PRO A 221 -1.23 -4.15 18.83
C PRO A 221 -1.96 -2.83 18.49
N GLU A 222 -1.81 -1.79 19.29
CA GLU A 222 -2.52 -0.51 19.18
C GLU A 222 -2.11 0.35 17.96
N HIS A 223 -1.01 0.00 17.29
CA HIS A 223 -0.43 0.78 16.21
C HIS A 223 -0.74 0.27 14.81
N ASN A 224 -1.54 -0.78 14.69
CA ASN A 224 -1.94 -1.37 13.41
C ASN A 224 -3.42 -1.74 13.39
N ILE A 225 -3.96 -1.95 12.19
CA ILE A 225 -5.39 -2.20 11.99
C ILE A 225 -5.84 -3.56 12.56
N ALA A 226 -5.00 -4.59 12.42
CA ALA A 226 -5.35 -5.96 12.81
C ALA A 226 -5.11 -6.26 14.29
N GLY A 227 -4.50 -5.34 15.05
CA GLY A 227 -4.09 -5.62 16.43
C GLY A 227 -2.97 -6.67 16.53
N ALA A 228 -2.12 -6.75 15.51
CA ALA A 228 -0.97 -7.64 15.48
C ALA A 228 0.16 -7.12 16.37
N THR A 229 0.95 -8.03 16.96
CA THR A 229 2.15 -7.67 17.72
C THR A 229 3.32 -7.31 16.79
N SER A 230 3.10 -6.38 15.87
CA SER A 230 4.11 -5.94 14.91
C SER A 230 4.97 -4.80 15.43
N HIS A 231 6.15 -4.68 14.83
CA HIS A 231 7.12 -3.62 15.13
C HIS A 231 7.83 -3.18 13.85
N SER A 232 8.39 -1.98 13.87
CA SER A 232 9.10 -1.41 12.72
C SER A 232 10.43 -0.79 13.15
N ARG A 233 11.42 -0.91 12.27
CA ARG A 233 12.70 -0.19 12.44
C ARG A 233 12.57 1.21 11.83
N PRO A 234 13.30 2.23 12.32
CA PRO A 234 13.22 3.58 11.78
C PRO A 234 13.42 3.66 10.25
N LYS A 235 14.36 2.87 9.70
CA LYS A 235 14.62 2.80 8.25
C LYS A 235 13.49 2.20 7.41
N GLN A 236 12.50 1.57 8.06
CA GLN A 236 11.32 1.00 7.42
C GLN A 236 10.11 1.94 7.51
N LEU A 237 10.26 3.08 8.17
CA LEU A 237 9.21 4.05 8.35
C LEU A 237 9.28 5.13 7.28
N LEU A 238 8.11 5.57 6.84
CA LEU A 238 7.90 6.68 5.94
C LEU A 238 7.12 7.76 6.68
N TRP A 239 7.56 8.99 6.55
CA TRP A 239 6.84 10.17 6.98
C TRP A 239 6.21 10.84 5.76
N LEU A 240 4.88 10.82 5.69
CA LEU A 240 4.09 11.49 4.65
C LEU A 240 3.64 12.84 5.20
N THR A 241 3.88 13.92 4.47
CA THR A 241 3.55 15.29 4.89
C THR A 241 3.15 16.13 3.69
N THR A 242 2.41 17.22 3.91
CA THR A 242 2.08 18.19 2.87
C THR A 242 3.23 19.18 2.66
N PRO A 243 3.30 19.87 1.49
CA PRO A 243 4.36 20.85 1.21
C PRO A 243 4.38 21.99 2.21
N GLU A 244 3.21 22.46 2.67
CA GLU A 244 3.08 23.54 3.66
C GLU A 244 3.67 23.13 5.00
N ASN A 245 3.28 21.95 5.48
CA ASN A 245 3.76 21.42 6.76
C ASN A 245 5.26 21.15 6.70
N ASP A 246 5.75 20.62 5.58
CA ASP A 246 7.16 20.37 5.36
C ASP A 246 7.97 21.66 5.39
N SER A 247 7.52 22.69 4.68
CA SER A 247 8.15 24.03 4.69
C SER A 247 8.17 24.65 6.08
N ASN A 248 7.07 24.52 6.85
CA ASN A 248 7.01 25.00 8.23
C ASN A 248 8.00 24.25 9.13
N PHE A 249 8.19 22.95 8.93
CA PHE A 249 9.18 22.18 9.68
C PHE A 249 10.61 22.59 9.33
N GLU A 250 10.90 22.81 8.07
CA GLU A 250 12.23 23.28 7.64
C GLU A 250 12.53 24.68 8.20
N VAL A 251 11.61 25.60 8.14
CA VAL A 251 11.81 26.98 8.61
C VAL A 251 11.86 27.05 10.15
N PHE A 252 10.91 26.43 10.84
CA PHE A 252 10.75 26.61 12.29
C PHE A 252 11.52 25.60 13.15
N VAL A 253 11.84 24.43 12.61
CA VAL A 253 12.51 23.39 13.39
C VAL A 253 13.96 23.20 12.94
N GLU A 254 14.23 23.14 11.64
CA GLU A 254 15.58 22.98 11.11
C GLU A 254 16.36 24.29 11.03
N GLY A 255 15.68 25.41 10.74
CA GLY A 255 16.29 26.75 10.74
C GLY A 255 16.96 27.16 12.05
N TYR A 256 16.45 26.69 13.18
CA TYR A 256 17.07 26.89 14.50
C TYR A 256 18.27 25.98 14.76
N ALA A 257 18.38 24.88 14.00
CA ALA A 257 19.46 23.90 14.17
C ALA A 257 20.80 24.32 13.53
N PHE A 258 20.92 25.56 13.03
CA PHE A 258 22.21 26.07 12.50
C PHE A 258 23.34 26.06 13.52
N ASN A 259 23.06 25.82 14.79
CA ASN A 259 24.07 25.84 15.85
C ASN A 259 24.39 24.51 16.51
N GLU A 260 23.56 23.46 16.47
CA GLU A 260 23.96 22.13 16.98
C GLU A 260 22.92 21.04 16.66
N ASN A 261 23.39 19.97 15.97
CA ASN A 261 22.70 18.69 15.78
C ASN A 261 21.37 18.73 14.99
N LYS A 262 21.48 18.45 13.67
CA LYS A 262 20.35 18.19 12.80
C LYS A 262 19.29 17.33 13.48
N VAL A 263 18.06 17.85 13.50
CA VAL A 263 16.88 17.12 13.94
C VAL A 263 16.53 16.07 12.87
N ASP A 264 17.34 15.02 12.77
CA ASP A 264 17.09 13.92 11.86
C ASP A 264 15.99 13.03 12.43
N LEU A 265 14.91 12.88 11.68
CA LEU A 265 13.82 11.95 12.00
C LEU A 265 14.24 10.49 11.85
N GLN A 266 15.36 10.21 11.16
CA GLN A 266 15.86 8.87 10.82
C GLN A 266 14.84 8.02 10.03
N VAL A 267 13.87 8.67 9.40
CA VAL A 267 12.83 8.04 8.56
C VAL A 267 12.86 8.66 7.17
N SER A 268 12.45 7.90 6.16
CA SER A 268 12.32 8.44 4.80
C SER A 268 11.10 9.36 4.74
N LYS A 269 11.24 10.52 4.09
CA LYS A 269 10.17 11.50 3.90
C LYS A 269 9.60 11.42 2.48
N ILE A 270 8.29 11.48 2.35
CA ILE A 270 7.58 11.67 1.08
C ILE A 270 6.66 12.88 1.26
N VAL A 271 6.81 13.86 0.38
CA VAL A 271 5.91 15.01 0.33
C VAL A 271 4.77 14.66 -0.62
N VAL A 272 3.54 14.69 -0.11
CA VAL A 272 2.30 14.50 -0.88
C VAL A 272 1.67 15.86 -1.11
N ASP A 273 1.08 16.07 -2.30
CA ASP A 273 0.47 17.36 -2.65
C ASP A 273 -0.58 17.76 -1.61
N GLU A 274 -1.58 16.90 -1.42
CA GLU A 274 -2.61 17.05 -0.39
C GLU A 274 -3.11 15.68 0.06
N PHE A 275 -3.65 15.61 1.29
CA PHE A 275 -4.38 14.43 1.74
C PHE A 275 -5.85 14.54 1.34
N PRO A 276 -6.54 13.41 1.04
CA PRO A 276 -7.96 13.42 0.69
C PRO A 276 -8.85 14.05 1.77
N ASN A 277 -8.43 13.99 3.03
CA ASN A 277 -9.09 14.67 4.13
C ASN A 277 -8.17 15.80 4.65
N PRO A 278 -8.61 17.08 4.62
CA PRO A 278 -7.77 18.22 4.99
C PRO A 278 -7.43 18.28 6.49
N ALA A 279 -8.10 17.52 7.32
CA ALA A 279 -7.75 17.41 8.74
C ALA A 279 -6.45 16.65 8.97
N ILE A 280 -6.01 15.81 8.01
CA ILE A 280 -4.76 15.04 8.11
C ILE A 280 -3.58 15.96 7.90
N GLN A 281 -2.74 16.08 8.92
CA GLN A 281 -1.53 16.91 8.89
C GLN A 281 -0.27 16.13 8.53
N GLY A 282 -0.32 14.81 8.66
CA GLY A 282 0.76 13.91 8.29
C GLY A 282 0.49 12.48 8.70
N VAL A 283 1.24 11.55 8.13
CA VAL A 283 1.10 10.11 8.40
C VAL A 283 2.46 9.47 8.59
N LEU A 284 2.65 8.80 9.70
CA LEU A 284 3.81 7.95 9.95
C LEU A 284 3.42 6.51 9.69
N VAL A 285 4.06 5.86 8.72
CA VAL A 285 3.65 4.53 8.25
C VAL A 285 4.86 3.64 7.96
N ASP A 286 4.73 2.34 8.19
CA ASP A 286 5.72 1.36 7.76
C ASP A 286 5.61 1.11 6.24
N ILE A 287 6.74 1.04 5.53
CA ILE A 287 6.77 0.80 4.08
C ILE A 287 6.05 -0.50 3.68
N ARG A 288 5.99 -1.49 4.58
CA ARG A 288 5.31 -2.76 4.37
C ARG A 288 3.79 -2.65 4.45
N PHE A 289 3.27 -1.53 5.00
CA PHE A 289 1.84 -1.23 4.99
C PHE A 289 1.30 -1.15 3.57
N PHE A 290 2.05 -0.54 2.64
CA PHE A 290 1.64 -0.49 1.24
C PHE A 290 1.93 -1.81 0.54
N ARG A 291 0.89 -2.38 -0.08
CA ARG A 291 0.93 -3.58 -0.90
C ARG A 291 0.60 -3.22 -2.34
N ILE A 292 1.63 -2.71 -3.05
CA ILE A 292 1.51 -2.27 -4.43
C ILE A 292 2.38 -3.18 -5.29
N ARG A 293 1.73 -3.88 -6.23
CA ARG A 293 2.41 -4.80 -7.15
C ARG A 293 1.82 -4.69 -8.54
N GLU A 294 2.69 -4.51 -9.52
CA GLU A 294 2.35 -4.57 -10.92
C GLU A 294 2.06 -6.02 -11.32
N GLN A 295 0.96 -6.25 -12.07
CA GLN A 295 0.65 -7.53 -12.66
C GLN A 295 0.86 -7.51 -14.18
N PHE A 296 0.49 -6.41 -14.81
CA PHE A 296 0.51 -6.30 -16.27
C PHE A 296 0.65 -4.85 -16.70
N ARG A 297 1.56 -4.61 -17.65
CA ARG A 297 1.78 -3.29 -18.25
C ARG A 297 2.10 -3.46 -19.74
N ARG A 298 1.31 -2.84 -20.62
CA ARG A 298 1.53 -2.98 -22.05
C ARG A 298 0.98 -1.81 -22.85
N PHE A 299 1.75 -1.37 -23.85
CA PHE A 299 1.24 -0.57 -24.96
C PHE A 299 0.62 -1.47 -26.02
N SER A 300 -0.54 -1.09 -26.52
CA SER A 300 -1.20 -1.67 -27.68
C SER A 300 -1.75 -0.55 -28.59
N TYR A 301 -2.04 -0.87 -29.82
CA TYR A 301 -2.46 0.12 -30.80
C TYR A 301 -3.50 -0.50 -31.74
N GLN A 302 -4.32 0.36 -32.32
CA GLN A 302 -5.33 -0.01 -33.28
C GLN A 302 -5.48 1.09 -34.33
N GLU A 303 -5.48 0.72 -35.62
CA GLU A 303 -5.83 1.60 -36.70
C GLU A 303 -7.35 1.73 -36.80
N LEU A 304 -7.85 2.94 -37.01
CA LEU A 304 -9.24 3.26 -37.27
C LEU A 304 -9.42 3.45 -38.78
N ALA A 305 -9.91 2.43 -39.47
CA ALA A 305 -10.07 2.43 -40.93
C ALA A 305 -10.96 3.56 -41.47
N THR A 306 -11.89 4.07 -40.65
CA THR A 306 -12.80 5.14 -41.05
C THR A 306 -12.17 6.52 -41.03
N SER A 307 -11.15 6.75 -40.23
CA SER A 307 -10.52 8.08 -40.04
C SER A 307 -9.02 8.07 -40.33
N LEU A 308 -8.43 6.92 -40.67
CA LEU A 308 -7.01 6.70 -40.87
C LEU A 308 -6.13 7.15 -39.68
N ASN A 309 -6.74 7.19 -38.51
CA ASN A 309 -6.07 7.53 -37.26
C ASN A 309 -5.59 6.26 -36.56
N TRP A 310 -4.58 6.40 -35.67
CA TRP A 310 -4.11 5.32 -34.82
C TRP A 310 -4.42 5.63 -33.37
N ASN A 311 -5.07 4.70 -32.70
CA ASN A 311 -5.24 4.73 -31.27
C ASN A 311 -4.12 3.91 -30.61
N MET A 312 -3.39 4.55 -29.72
CA MET A 312 -2.47 3.93 -28.81
C MET A 312 -3.15 3.76 -27.46
N PHE A 313 -2.97 2.61 -26.82
CA PHE A 313 -3.52 2.31 -25.51
C PHE A 313 -2.39 1.86 -24.59
N TYR A 314 -2.26 2.51 -23.44
CA TYR A 314 -1.42 2.04 -22.37
C TYR A 314 -2.30 1.36 -21.32
N THR A 315 -2.22 0.03 -21.23
CA THR A 315 -3.04 -0.78 -20.33
C THR A 315 -2.20 -1.23 -19.15
N VAL A 316 -2.70 -0.98 -17.95
CA VAL A 316 -2.06 -1.34 -16.69
C VAL A 316 -3.03 -2.12 -15.82
N LYS A 317 -2.51 -3.15 -15.14
CA LYS A 317 -3.20 -3.87 -14.07
C LYS A 317 -2.28 -3.97 -12.88
N GLU A 318 -2.74 -3.46 -11.76
CA GLU A 318 -2.00 -3.43 -10.50
C GLU A 318 -2.86 -3.83 -9.32
N MET A 319 -2.19 -4.29 -8.30
CA MET A 319 -2.75 -4.48 -6.97
C MET A 319 -2.32 -3.30 -6.11
N ILE A 320 -3.29 -2.48 -5.69
CA ILE A 320 -3.07 -1.33 -4.80
C ILE A 320 -3.87 -1.57 -3.54
N SER A 321 -3.21 -1.98 -2.47
CA SER A 321 -3.87 -2.30 -1.21
C SER A 321 -2.99 -1.99 0.00
N ALA A 322 -3.57 -2.11 1.20
CA ALA A 322 -2.90 -1.90 2.46
C ALA A 322 -2.85 -3.17 3.30
N SER A 323 -1.72 -3.40 3.96
CA SER A 323 -1.57 -4.46 4.94
C SER A 323 -2.14 -4.00 6.29
N PRO A 324 -3.02 -4.77 6.94
CA PRO A 324 -3.54 -4.40 8.25
C PRO A 324 -2.56 -4.69 9.41
N PHE A 325 -1.43 -5.34 9.14
CA PHE A 325 -0.54 -5.88 10.17
C PHE A 325 0.59 -4.94 10.59
N TYR A 326 0.93 -3.92 9.78
CA TYR A 326 2.06 -3.04 10.05
C TYR A 326 1.65 -1.71 10.65
N PRO A 327 2.55 -1.10 11.45
CA PRO A 327 2.26 0.15 12.14
C PRO A 327 1.98 1.31 11.21
N ILE A 328 0.94 2.06 11.56
CA ILE A 328 0.57 3.33 10.95
C ILE A 328 0.01 4.24 12.05
N MET A 329 0.24 5.56 11.93
CA MET A 329 -0.37 6.58 12.78
C MET A 329 -0.68 7.82 11.95
N VAL A 330 -1.93 8.22 11.98
CA VAL A 330 -2.41 9.45 11.33
C VAL A 330 -2.40 10.60 12.35
N PHE A 331 -1.81 11.71 11.96
CA PHE A 331 -1.79 12.94 12.75
C PHE A 331 -2.86 13.88 12.20
N THR A 332 -3.85 14.20 12.99
CA THR A 332 -5.05 14.94 12.53
C THR A 332 -5.39 16.09 13.45
N THR A 333 -5.97 17.15 12.88
CA THR A 333 -6.53 18.26 13.67
C THR A 333 -7.90 17.94 14.26
N ASP A 334 -8.56 16.90 13.74
CA ASP A 334 -9.83 16.45 14.32
C ASP A 334 -9.61 15.96 15.75
N GLN A 335 -10.60 16.22 16.61
CA GLN A 335 -10.64 15.60 17.90
C GLN A 335 -10.85 14.10 17.71
N VAL A 336 -9.78 13.33 17.79
CA VAL A 336 -9.89 11.89 17.93
C VAL A 336 -10.60 11.66 19.25
N ALA A 337 -11.88 11.28 19.15
CA ALA A 337 -12.64 11.02 20.34
C ALA A 337 -11.92 9.91 21.11
N THR A 338 -11.34 10.26 22.25
CA THR A 338 -11.10 9.32 23.33
C THR A 338 -12.50 8.96 23.87
N SER A 339 -13.25 8.27 23.02
CA SER A 339 -14.55 7.80 23.44
C SER A 339 -14.31 6.83 24.57
N SER A 340 -15.08 6.94 25.60
CA SER A 340 -15.13 5.95 26.67
C SER A 340 -15.67 4.65 26.08
N LEU A 341 -14.78 3.89 25.45
CA LEU A 341 -15.07 2.54 25.03
C LEU A 341 -15.44 1.74 26.26
N THR A 342 -16.51 1.00 26.20
CA THR A 342 -16.96 0.15 27.28
C THR A 342 -17.11 -1.27 26.77
N ILE A 343 -16.49 -2.22 27.45
CA ILE A 343 -16.73 -3.63 27.20
C ILE A 343 -17.94 -4.07 28.00
N THR A 344 -18.91 -4.63 27.30
CA THR A 344 -20.03 -5.33 27.90
C THR A 344 -19.78 -6.83 27.75
N ALA A 345 -19.64 -7.51 28.87
CA ALA A 345 -19.51 -8.98 28.92
C ALA A 345 -20.30 -9.48 30.12
N SER A 346 -20.94 -10.64 29.98
CA SER A 346 -21.73 -11.27 31.02
C SER A 346 -20.94 -12.35 31.77
N THR A 347 -21.25 -12.55 33.02
CA THR A 347 -20.81 -13.73 33.80
C THR A 347 -21.27 -15.01 33.09
N VAL A 348 -20.46 -16.04 33.18
CA VAL A 348 -20.68 -17.31 32.51
C VAL A 348 -20.83 -18.41 33.54
N GLU A 349 -21.84 -19.27 33.39
CA GLU A 349 -21.95 -20.48 34.17
C GLU A 349 -21.40 -21.66 33.37
N TYR A 350 -20.55 -22.48 33.96
CA TYR A 350 -19.88 -23.58 33.28
C TYR A 350 -20.16 -24.96 33.87
N THR A 351 -19.97 -25.98 33.06
CA THR A 351 -19.89 -27.38 33.48
C THR A 351 -18.46 -27.85 33.29
N ALA A 352 -17.87 -28.52 34.26
CA ALA A 352 -16.52 -29.05 34.17
C ALA A 352 -16.38 -30.03 33.00
N GLY A 353 -15.23 -29.96 32.29
CA GLY A 353 -14.96 -30.80 31.13
C GLY A 353 -15.65 -30.35 29.83
N THR A 354 -16.21 -29.14 29.78
CA THR A 354 -16.87 -28.60 28.56
C THR A 354 -16.10 -27.42 27.98
N GLU A 355 -16.41 -27.10 26.74
CA GLU A 355 -15.96 -25.87 26.07
C GLU A 355 -17.14 -24.90 25.95
N MET A 356 -16.89 -23.62 26.19
CA MET A 356 -17.95 -22.63 26.09
C MET A 356 -17.47 -21.28 25.58
N PRO A 357 -18.28 -20.59 24.76
CA PRO A 357 -17.93 -19.27 24.28
C PRO A 357 -18.17 -18.20 25.36
N ILE A 358 -17.23 -17.25 25.49
CA ILE A 358 -17.43 -16.02 26.26
C ILE A 358 -18.01 -14.99 25.34
N THR A 359 -19.17 -14.44 25.66
CA THR A 359 -19.77 -13.36 24.84
C THR A 359 -19.36 -12.01 25.38
N ALA A 360 -18.69 -11.22 24.57
CA ALA A 360 -18.35 -9.85 24.87
C ALA A 360 -18.61 -8.95 23.67
N SER A 361 -18.92 -7.69 23.93
CA SER A 361 -19.10 -6.67 22.91
C SER A 361 -18.45 -5.35 23.35
N VAL A 362 -17.96 -4.59 22.38
CA VAL A 362 -17.44 -3.24 22.63
C VAL A 362 -18.50 -2.25 22.20
N THR A 363 -18.83 -1.30 23.11
CA THR A 363 -19.81 -0.23 22.87
C THR A 363 -19.21 1.12 23.23
N GLY A 364 -19.78 2.19 22.69
CA GLY A 364 -19.27 3.54 22.88
C GLY A 364 -18.31 3.97 21.78
N GLY A 365 -17.89 5.23 21.80
CA GLY A 365 -17.04 5.85 20.78
C GLY A 365 -17.77 6.18 19.47
N THR A 366 -17.02 6.80 18.55
CA THR A 366 -17.47 7.12 17.19
C THR A 366 -16.79 6.18 16.21
N GLY A 367 -17.50 5.13 15.73
CA GLY A 367 -16.96 4.23 14.71
C GLY A 367 -17.43 2.78 14.83
N SER A 368 -17.10 1.98 13.82
CA SER A 368 -17.36 0.55 13.81
C SER A 368 -16.23 -0.18 14.53
N TYR A 369 -16.52 -0.76 15.68
CA TYR A 369 -15.53 -1.54 16.42
C TYR A 369 -15.48 -2.97 15.92
N ARG A 370 -14.27 -3.48 15.83
CA ARG A 370 -14.02 -4.86 15.43
C ARG A 370 -14.12 -5.77 16.67
N MET A 371 -15.15 -6.59 16.73
CA MET A 371 -15.38 -7.56 17.81
C MET A 371 -14.29 -8.63 17.88
N ASP A 372 -13.60 -8.90 16.78
CA ASP A 372 -12.48 -9.83 16.70
C ASP A 372 -11.19 -9.33 17.38
N LEU A 373 -11.17 -8.07 17.83
CA LEU A 373 -10.03 -7.46 18.53
C LEU A 373 -10.20 -7.47 20.05
N ILE A 374 -11.01 -8.38 20.59
CA ILE A 374 -11.17 -8.60 22.03
C ILE A 374 -10.27 -9.76 22.47
N ASP A 375 -9.43 -9.51 23.44
CA ASP A 375 -8.59 -10.53 24.08
C ASP A 375 -9.19 -10.96 25.42
N TYR A 376 -9.11 -12.25 25.70
CA TYR A 376 -9.59 -12.87 26.93
C TYR A 376 -8.41 -13.48 27.68
N THR A 377 -8.29 -13.19 28.97
CA THR A 377 -7.16 -13.68 29.78
C THR A 377 -7.67 -14.13 31.15
N ILE A 378 -7.39 -15.38 31.54
CA ILE A 378 -7.65 -15.86 32.89
C ILE A 378 -6.64 -15.19 33.82
N THR A 379 -7.15 -14.48 34.83
CA THR A 379 -6.32 -13.77 35.82
C THR A 379 -6.11 -14.58 37.09
N SER A 380 -7.14 -15.32 37.52
CA SER A 380 -7.05 -16.19 38.72
C SER A 380 -8.25 -17.13 38.80
N GLY A 381 -8.20 -18.02 39.76
CA GLY A 381 -9.35 -18.84 40.15
C GLY A 381 -9.51 -20.17 39.42
N ALA A 382 -8.77 -20.43 38.36
CA ALA A 382 -8.72 -21.75 37.75
C ALA A 382 -8.02 -22.74 38.71
N THR A 383 -8.69 -23.84 39.03
CA THR A 383 -8.17 -24.91 39.89
C THR A 383 -7.60 -26.07 39.07
N SER A 384 -8.11 -26.28 37.88
CA SER A 384 -7.61 -27.26 36.94
C SER A 384 -6.51 -26.68 36.02
N ARG A 385 -5.47 -27.47 35.77
CA ARG A 385 -4.41 -27.11 34.79
C ARG A 385 -4.88 -27.14 33.34
N ASP A 386 -5.93 -27.90 33.06
CA ASP A 386 -6.54 -28.06 31.75
C ASP A 386 -7.57 -26.98 31.44
N THR A 387 -7.73 -25.99 32.34
CA THR A 387 -8.60 -24.84 32.14
C THR A 387 -7.82 -23.72 31.51
N TYR A 388 -8.17 -23.36 30.28
CA TYR A 388 -7.52 -22.27 29.51
C TYR A 388 -8.48 -21.65 28.52
N ILE A 389 -8.14 -20.49 28.01
CA ILE A 389 -8.81 -19.86 26.87
C ILE A 389 -8.05 -20.22 25.60
N LEU A 390 -8.78 -20.76 24.62
CA LEU A 390 -8.16 -21.10 23.32
C LEU A 390 -7.59 -19.83 22.67
N PRO A 391 -6.27 -19.78 22.41
CA PRO A 391 -5.63 -18.57 21.93
C PRO A 391 -6.25 -18.01 20.64
N GLY A 392 -6.56 -16.71 20.64
CA GLY A 392 -7.17 -16.03 19.50
C GLY A 392 -8.66 -16.27 19.32
N THR A 393 -9.30 -16.92 20.26
CA THR A 393 -10.75 -17.17 20.25
C THR A 393 -11.40 -16.69 21.55
N ASN A 394 -12.72 -16.73 21.61
CA ASN A 394 -13.51 -16.48 22.81
C ASN A 394 -13.91 -17.77 23.55
N MET A 395 -13.27 -18.91 23.23
CA MET A 395 -13.62 -20.20 23.78
C MET A 395 -12.85 -20.47 25.08
N LEU A 396 -13.59 -20.65 26.17
CA LEU A 396 -13.08 -21.14 27.45
C LEU A 396 -13.16 -22.66 27.45
N VAL A 397 -12.03 -23.32 27.56
CA VAL A 397 -11.89 -24.76 27.71
C VAL A 397 -11.74 -25.07 29.22
N LEU A 398 -12.53 -25.94 29.74
CA LEU A 398 -12.60 -26.25 31.17
C LEU A 398 -12.13 -27.68 31.44
N GLY A 399 -11.21 -27.81 32.37
CA GLY A 399 -10.75 -29.10 32.83
C GLY A 399 -11.91 -29.93 33.48
N SER A 400 -11.84 -31.25 33.40
CA SER A 400 -12.84 -32.13 33.97
C SER A 400 -12.92 -32.08 35.52
N ASP A 401 -11.83 -31.61 36.14
CA ASP A 401 -11.67 -31.44 37.59
C ASP A 401 -11.84 -29.99 38.06
N GLU A 402 -12.30 -29.08 37.17
CA GLU A 402 -12.48 -27.67 37.48
C GLU A 402 -13.62 -27.46 38.50
N THR A 403 -13.33 -26.76 39.57
CA THR A 403 -14.29 -26.44 40.64
C THR A 403 -14.30 -24.97 41.03
N GLY A 404 -13.34 -24.17 40.55
CA GLY A 404 -13.11 -22.81 41.00
C GLY A 404 -14.01 -21.79 40.34
N THR A 405 -14.12 -20.62 40.94
CA THR A 405 -14.65 -19.44 40.27
C THR A 405 -13.51 -18.79 39.50
N ILE A 406 -13.59 -18.81 38.17
CA ILE A 406 -12.52 -18.33 37.28
C ILE A 406 -12.73 -16.86 37.00
N ASN A 407 -11.72 -16.03 37.26
CA ASN A 407 -11.73 -14.62 36.92
C ASN A 407 -11.08 -14.42 35.56
N ILE A 408 -11.78 -13.73 34.68
CA ILE A 408 -11.37 -13.51 33.30
C ILE A 408 -11.38 -12.00 33.02
N ASP A 409 -10.27 -11.46 32.58
CA ASP A 409 -10.19 -10.09 32.04
C ASP A 409 -10.46 -10.13 30.54
N VAL A 410 -11.45 -9.36 30.12
CA VAL A 410 -11.82 -9.10 28.74
C VAL A 410 -11.25 -7.72 28.38
N THR A 411 -10.31 -7.67 27.45
CA THR A 411 -9.55 -6.45 27.14
C THR A 411 -9.68 -6.13 25.65
N TYR A 412 -9.89 -4.86 25.31
CA TYR A 412 -9.85 -4.42 23.91
C TYR A 412 -8.40 -4.29 23.46
N ARG A 413 -8.02 -5.00 22.38
CA ARG A 413 -6.63 -5.13 21.96
C ARG A 413 -5.99 -3.81 21.51
N LEU A 414 -6.79 -2.91 20.93
CA LEU A 414 -6.30 -1.61 20.45
C LEU A 414 -6.15 -0.57 21.58
N ASP A 415 -6.89 -0.76 22.71
CA ASP A 415 -6.78 0.07 23.90
C ASP A 415 -6.89 -0.81 25.16
N THR A 416 -5.77 -1.17 25.70
CA THR A 416 -5.69 -2.03 26.89
C THR A 416 -6.18 -1.39 28.19
N SER A 417 -6.47 -0.08 28.19
CA SER A 417 -7.14 0.59 29.31
C SER A 417 -8.62 0.23 29.37
N VAL A 418 -9.19 -0.16 28.22
CA VAL A 418 -10.59 -0.60 28.09
C VAL A 418 -10.66 -2.08 28.42
N LYS A 419 -11.04 -2.40 29.64
CA LYS A 419 -11.14 -3.77 30.14
C LYS A 419 -12.36 -3.97 31.00
N LYS A 420 -12.85 -5.22 31.05
CA LYS A 420 -13.94 -5.69 31.91
C LYS A 420 -13.55 -7.00 32.55
N ALA A 421 -13.60 -7.05 33.86
CA ALA A 421 -13.47 -8.30 34.58
C ALA A 421 -14.83 -9.02 34.62
N ILE A 422 -14.84 -10.30 34.32
CA ILE A 422 -16.00 -11.20 34.43
C ILE A 422 -15.60 -12.44 35.20
N THR A 423 -16.60 -13.17 35.68
CA THR A 423 -16.41 -14.44 36.38
C THR A 423 -17.11 -15.57 35.64
N ALA A 424 -16.47 -16.74 35.60
CA ALA A 424 -17.09 -17.98 35.22
C ALA A 424 -17.25 -18.82 36.48
N THR A 425 -18.49 -19.24 36.79
CA THR A 425 -18.85 -20.02 38.00
C THR A 425 -19.36 -21.39 37.63
N LYS A 426 -19.03 -22.39 38.42
CA LYS A 426 -19.54 -23.75 38.22
C LYS A 426 -21.05 -23.77 38.44
N LYS A 427 -21.76 -24.36 37.50
CA LYS A 427 -23.19 -24.63 37.62
C LYS A 427 -23.41 -25.61 38.78
N ALA A 428 -24.37 -25.31 39.66
CA ALA A 428 -24.73 -26.24 40.72
C ALA A 428 -25.21 -27.55 40.12
N ASP A 429 -24.68 -28.66 40.62
CA ASP A 429 -25.16 -29.98 40.23
C ASP A 429 -26.62 -30.09 40.75
N VAL A 430 -27.57 -30.27 39.82
CA VAL A 430 -29.01 -30.42 40.12
C VAL A 430 -29.30 -31.87 40.50
#